data_d43e80274e9a26987e1e9cd215e7d36d
#
_entry.id   d43e80274e9a26987e1e9cd215e7d36d
#
_cell.length_a   1.000
_cell.length_b   1.000
_cell.length_c   1.000
_cell.angle_alpha   90.00
_cell.angle_beta   90.00
_cell.angle_gamma   90.00
#
_symmetry.space_group_name_H-M   'P 1'
#
loop_
_entity.id
_entity.type
_entity.pdbx_description
1 polymer ?
#
loop_
_entity_poly.entity_id
_entity_poly.type
_entity_poly.pdbx_seq_one_letter_code
_entity_poly.pdbx_strand_id
1 'polypeptide(L)'
;MHGFDVYSKRDLLTSSGLEELDLFLLIEKNRFPKPTNVPFLTHPPTYVFTVSMLLLNPGIFEGRTGSLLHPVMMFGMLALSLSTALLGFDWRRQRTIGDDISALKKTLPDLGGASTVADAIAAAKAAETPDNALISKLQAATSIEKEIQELQAERKQLADKGPRDKHYGQGAWLALLGTWFAIEGPLNTYARAGKLFPGPHLYAGAGLVCLWALAVSAIPQMQKGNDTARYVHIGANIGGIALFAWQVKSGIPILLKVIEFTKWP
;
A
#
# COMPACT_ATOMS: atom_id res chain seq x y z
N MET A 1 14.92 -38.42 -7.23
CA MET A 1 13.80 -39.37 -7.48
C MET A 1 13.13 -39.63 -6.14
N HIS A 2 12.09 -38.90 -5.80
CA HIS A 2 11.14 -39.24 -4.76
C HIS A 2 9.76 -38.93 -5.30
N GLY A 3 8.95 -39.99 -5.43
CA GLY A 3 7.65 -39.99 -6.06
C GLY A 3 6.63 -39.27 -5.19
N PHE A 4 5.79 -38.47 -5.83
CA PHE A 4 4.53 -38.00 -5.29
C PHE A 4 3.53 -39.14 -5.32
N ASP A 5 3.17 -39.67 -4.16
CA ASP A 5 2.05 -40.60 -4.02
C ASP A 5 0.75 -39.86 -4.25
N VAL A 6 0.09 -40.24 -5.32
CA VAL A 6 -1.27 -39.81 -5.67
C VAL A 6 -2.22 -40.51 -4.70
N TYR A 7 -2.74 -39.79 -3.72
CA TYR A 7 -3.85 -40.27 -2.90
C TYR A 7 -5.06 -40.60 -3.76
N SER A 8 -5.38 -41.88 -3.78
CA SER A 8 -6.51 -42.44 -4.53
C SER A 8 -7.82 -41.92 -3.96
N LYS A 9 -8.71 -41.42 -4.82
CA LYS A 9 -10.08 -40.97 -4.52
C LYS A 9 -10.98 -42.04 -3.86
N ARG A 10 -10.47 -43.25 -3.56
CA ARG A 10 -11.23 -44.36 -2.95
C ARG A 10 -11.22 -44.39 -1.42
N ASP A 11 -10.30 -43.66 -0.79
CA ASP A 11 -10.16 -43.71 0.67
C ASP A 11 -11.06 -42.70 1.42
N LEU A 12 -11.84 -41.89 0.69
CA LEU A 12 -12.78 -40.91 1.24
C LEU A 12 -14.20 -41.46 1.51
N LEU A 13 -14.42 -42.74 1.30
CA LEU A 13 -15.72 -43.38 1.55
C LEU A 13 -15.64 -44.38 2.73
N THR A 14 -15.05 -43.97 3.82
CA THR A 14 -15.22 -44.69 5.09
C THR A 14 -16.54 -44.27 5.74
N SER A 15 -17.16 -45.18 6.49
CA SER A 15 -18.47 -44.93 7.13
C SER A 15 -18.50 -43.66 8.00
N SER A 16 -17.35 -43.26 8.55
CA SER A 16 -17.19 -42.00 9.31
C SER A 16 -17.29 -40.75 8.45
N GLY A 17 -16.82 -40.78 7.19
CA GLY A 17 -16.93 -39.64 6.27
C GLY A 17 -18.35 -39.40 5.76
N LEU A 18 -19.16 -40.47 5.69
CA LEU A 18 -20.59 -40.35 5.33
C LEU A 18 -21.41 -39.78 6.50
N GLU A 19 -21.08 -40.16 7.74
CA GLU A 19 -21.73 -39.58 8.93
C GLU A 19 -21.39 -38.10 9.12
N GLU A 20 -20.14 -37.68 8.86
CA GLU A 20 -19.76 -36.25 8.89
C GLU A 20 -20.45 -35.45 7.77
N LEU A 21 -20.57 -36.03 6.58
CA LEU A 21 -21.26 -35.37 5.47
C LEU A 21 -22.76 -35.23 5.73
N ASP A 22 -23.38 -36.27 6.30
CA ASP A 22 -24.80 -36.21 6.70
C ASP A 22 -25.05 -35.22 7.84
N LEU A 23 -24.11 -35.13 8.81
CA LEU A 23 -24.17 -34.17 9.88
C LEU A 23 -24.00 -32.74 9.35
N PHE A 24 -23.09 -32.52 8.39
CA PHE A 24 -22.90 -31.22 7.72
C PHE A 24 -24.13 -30.81 6.94
N LEU A 25 -24.72 -31.70 6.17
CA LEU A 25 -25.95 -31.46 5.41
C LEU A 25 -27.18 -31.24 6.34
N LEU A 26 -27.23 -31.90 7.48
CA LEU A 26 -28.25 -31.68 8.51
C LEU A 26 -28.12 -30.32 9.20
N ILE A 27 -26.91 -29.87 9.46
CA ILE A 27 -26.61 -28.54 10.01
C ILE A 27 -26.95 -27.47 9.00
N GLU A 28 -26.62 -27.66 7.73
CA GLU A 28 -26.96 -26.72 6.65
C GLU A 28 -28.48 -26.64 6.42
N LYS A 29 -29.17 -27.77 6.45
CA LYS A 29 -30.64 -27.87 6.29
C LYS A 29 -31.41 -27.21 7.44
N ASN A 30 -30.85 -27.21 8.66
CA ASN A 30 -31.48 -26.58 9.85
C ASN A 30 -31.00 -25.13 10.09
N ARG A 31 -29.97 -24.65 9.37
CA ARG A 31 -29.43 -23.31 9.56
C ARG A 31 -30.29 -22.20 8.94
N PHE A 32 -31.15 -22.57 7.99
CA PHE A 32 -32.12 -21.64 7.44
C PHE A 32 -33.53 -22.18 7.76
N PRO A 33 -34.32 -21.48 8.59
CA PRO A 33 -35.72 -21.83 8.71
C PRO A 33 -36.33 -21.80 7.31
N LYS A 34 -37.10 -22.86 6.96
CA LYS A 34 -37.86 -22.88 5.70
C LYS A 34 -38.62 -21.55 5.62
N PRO A 35 -38.65 -20.89 4.44
CA PRO A 35 -39.46 -19.72 4.27
C PRO A 35 -40.91 -20.14 4.55
N THR A 36 -41.38 -19.84 5.74
CA THR A 36 -42.80 -19.80 6.01
C THR A 36 -43.35 -18.78 5.02
N ASN A 37 -44.50 -19.08 4.39
CA ASN A 37 -45.22 -18.17 3.51
C ASN A 37 -45.49 -16.86 4.25
N VAL A 38 -44.48 -16.02 4.35
CA VAL A 38 -44.67 -14.63 4.77
C VAL A 38 -45.27 -13.96 3.55
N PRO A 39 -46.46 -13.38 3.64
CA PRO A 39 -47.02 -12.61 2.53
C PRO A 39 -45.96 -11.61 2.13
N PHE A 40 -45.55 -11.63 0.86
CA PHE A 40 -44.57 -10.70 0.28
C PHE A 40 -45.12 -9.30 0.59
N LEU A 41 -44.48 -8.69 1.61
CA LEU A 41 -44.80 -7.33 2.00
C LEU A 41 -44.51 -6.45 0.79
N THR A 42 -45.57 -6.01 0.13
CA THR A 42 -45.54 -5.08 -1.02
C THR A 42 -44.99 -3.70 -0.64
N HIS A 43 -44.61 -3.52 0.63
CA HIS A 43 -43.95 -2.31 1.12
C HIS A 43 -42.59 -2.66 1.71
N PRO A 44 -41.53 -1.93 1.35
CA PRO A 44 -40.22 -2.08 2.02
C PRO A 44 -40.45 -1.87 3.53
N PRO A 45 -39.82 -2.71 4.37
CA PRO A 45 -40.02 -2.63 5.81
C PRO A 45 -39.68 -1.21 6.29
N THR A 46 -40.55 -0.67 7.13
CA THR A 46 -40.49 0.73 7.60
C THR A 46 -39.14 1.15 8.14
N TYR A 47 -38.34 0.20 8.70
CA TYR A 47 -36.99 0.46 9.19
C TYR A 47 -36.02 0.71 8.04
N VAL A 48 -36.13 0.03 6.88
CA VAL A 48 -35.28 0.30 5.69
C VAL A 48 -35.61 1.70 5.17
N PHE A 49 -36.90 2.05 5.15
CA PHE A 49 -37.34 3.39 4.76
C PHE A 49 -36.89 4.45 5.77
N THR A 50 -36.92 4.15 7.07
CA THR A 50 -36.46 5.06 8.13
C THR A 50 -34.96 5.24 8.13
N VAL A 51 -34.19 4.17 7.94
CA VAL A 51 -32.72 4.26 7.80
C VAL A 51 -32.35 4.99 6.51
N SER A 52 -33.05 4.73 5.40
CA SER A 52 -32.89 5.49 4.15
C SER A 52 -33.22 6.96 4.33
N MET A 53 -34.33 7.28 5.05
CA MET A 53 -34.69 8.66 5.37
C MET A 53 -33.71 9.33 6.34
N LEU A 54 -33.14 8.60 7.29
CA LEU A 54 -32.15 9.13 8.22
C LEU A 54 -30.81 9.40 7.50
N LEU A 55 -30.45 8.55 6.54
CA LEU A 55 -29.28 8.72 5.67
C LEU A 55 -29.54 9.71 4.52
N LEU A 56 -30.80 9.92 4.16
CA LEU A 56 -31.25 10.79 3.07
C LEU A 56 -31.90 12.09 3.60
N ASN A 57 -31.92 12.28 4.94
CA ASN A 57 -32.45 13.51 5.50
C ASN A 57 -31.55 14.67 5.08
N PRO A 58 -32.09 15.67 4.37
CA PRO A 58 -31.32 16.67 3.64
C PRO A 58 -30.61 17.73 4.49
N GLY A 59 -30.16 17.42 5.65
CA GLY A 59 -29.41 18.33 6.51
C GLY A 59 -28.09 18.82 5.89
N ILE A 60 -27.05 18.80 6.67
CA ILE A 60 -25.67 19.26 6.33
C ILE A 60 -25.13 18.61 5.03
N PHE A 61 -25.62 17.42 4.65
CA PHE A 61 -25.18 16.68 3.45
C PHE A 61 -25.88 17.09 2.15
N GLU A 62 -26.97 17.85 2.17
CA GLU A 62 -27.66 18.27 0.95
C GLU A 62 -27.10 19.54 0.31
N GLY A 63 -26.54 20.42 1.11
CA GLY A 63 -25.98 21.68 0.64
C GLY A 63 -24.64 21.52 -0.07
N ARG A 64 -24.06 22.64 -0.43
CA ARG A 64 -22.73 22.73 -1.03
C ARG A 64 -21.66 22.11 -0.13
N THR A 65 -21.78 22.24 1.18
CA THR A 65 -20.84 21.66 2.17
C THR A 65 -20.70 20.14 1.99
N GLY A 66 -21.81 19.39 1.99
CA GLY A 66 -21.77 17.94 1.78
C GLY A 66 -21.28 17.56 0.38
N SER A 67 -21.63 18.36 -0.66
CA SER A 67 -21.19 18.11 -2.02
C SER A 67 -19.68 18.30 -2.21
N LEU A 68 -19.04 19.19 -1.43
CA LEU A 68 -17.63 19.47 -1.51
C LEU A 68 -16.76 18.54 -0.67
N LEU A 69 -17.37 17.71 0.20
CA LEU A 69 -16.63 16.80 1.06
C LEU A 69 -15.74 15.86 0.23
N HIS A 70 -16.31 15.19 -0.76
CA HIS A 70 -15.55 14.30 -1.63
C HIS A 70 -14.35 14.97 -2.32
N PRO A 71 -14.49 16.06 -3.09
CA PRO A 71 -13.36 16.65 -3.78
C PRO A 71 -12.30 17.17 -2.81
N VAL A 72 -12.67 17.80 -1.70
CA VAL A 72 -11.71 18.32 -0.69
C VAL A 72 -10.91 17.18 -0.08
N MET A 73 -11.58 16.10 0.34
CA MET A 73 -10.92 14.96 0.95
C MET A 73 -10.04 14.22 -0.07
N MET A 74 -10.47 14.10 -1.32
CA MET A 74 -9.67 13.46 -2.36
C MET A 74 -8.40 14.26 -2.72
N PHE A 75 -8.42 15.58 -2.66
CA PHE A 75 -7.17 16.36 -2.76
C PHE A 75 -6.22 16.09 -1.60
N GLY A 76 -6.75 15.98 -0.37
CA GLY A 76 -5.96 15.55 0.79
C GLY A 76 -5.36 14.13 0.60
N MET A 77 -6.15 13.20 0.06
CA MET A 77 -5.68 11.83 -0.23
C MET A 77 -4.60 11.80 -1.33
N LEU A 78 -4.68 12.67 -2.33
CA LEU A 78 -3.62 12.81 -3.33
C LEU A 78 -2.32 13.29 -2.69
N ALA A 79 -2.37 14.33 -1.86
CA ALA A 79 -1.20 14.81 -1.13
C ALA A 79 -0.61 13.72 -0.21
N LEU A 80 -1.46 12.99 0.50
CA LEU A 80 -1.05 11.85 1.33
C LEU A 80 -0.41 10.74 0.49
N SER A 81 -0.95 10.43 -0.71
CA SER A 81 -0.39 9.43 -1.63
C SER A 81 1.03 9.81 -2.08
N LEU A 82 1.24 11.07 -2.45
CA LEU A 82 2.56 11.57 -2.85
C LEU A 82 3.55 11.52 -1.68
N SER A 83 3.15 11.97 -0.50
CA SER A 83 3.97 11.87 0.72
C SER A 83 4.34 10.43 1.05
N THR A 84 3.37 9.51 0.97
CA THR A 84 3.57 8.08 1.23
C THR A 84 4.54 7.47 0.21
N ALA A 85 4.45 7.86 -1.05
CA ALA A 85 5.37 7.40 -2.10
C ALA A 85 6.82 7.85 -1.82
N LEU A 86 7.03 9.12 -1.43
CA LEU A 86 8.35 9.65 -1.07
C LEU A 86 8.96 8.89 0.10
N LEU A 87 8.18 8.64 1.16
CA LEU A 87 8.60 7.81 2.29
C LEU A 87 8.97 6.38 1.87
N GLY A 88 8.26 5.82 0.89
CA GLY A 88 8.58 4.51 0.32
C GLY A 88 9.93 4.49 -0.40
N PHE A 89 10.28 5.55 -1.13
CA PHE A 89 11.59 5.72 -1.75
C PHE A 89 12.69 5.90 -0.70
N ASP A 90 12.49 6.73 0.32
CA ASP A 90 13.43 6.91 1.43
C ASP A 90 13.68 5.57 2.15
N TRP A 91 12.63 4.78 2.40
CA TRP A 91 12.78 3.46 3.01
C TRP A 91 13.53 2.48 2.10
N ARG A 92 13.25 2.49 0.79
CA ARG A 92 14.00 1.67 -0.17
C ARG A 92 15.47 2.06 -0.14
N ARG A 93 15.79 3.37 -0.20
CA ARG A 93 17.19 3.87 -0.16
C ARG A 93 17.90 3.43 1.11
N GLN A 94 17.26 3.57 2.28
CA GLN A 94 17.81 3.13 3.56
C GLN A 94 18.22 1.65 3.56
N ARG A 95 17.46 0.78 2.86
CA ARG A 95 17.81 -0.64 2.73
C ARG A 95 18.97 -0.88 1.78
N THR A 96 18.96 -0.24 0.61
CA THR A 96 19.97 -0.49 -0.44
C THR A 96 21.34 0.08 -0.09
N ILE A 97 21.42 1.17 0.69
CA ILE A 97 22.70 1.72 1.18
C ILE A 97 23.54 0.66 1.92
N GLY A 98 22.93 -0.27 2.63
CA GLY A 98 23.64 -1.35 3.31
C GLY A 98 24.40 -2.26 2.34
N ASP A 99 23.79 -2.54 1.19
CA ASP A 99 24.40 -3.35 0.13
C ASP A 99 25.53 -2.58 -0.57
N ASP A 100 25.32 -1.27 -0.84
CA ASP A 100 26.31 -0.38 -1.43
C ASP A 100 27.56 -0.29 -0.53
N ILE A 101 27.40 -0.07 0.78
CA ILE A 101 28.50 -0.06 1.75
C ILE A 101 29.21 -1.40 1.78
N SER A 102 28.48 -2.52 1.74
CA SER A 102 29.07 -3.85 1.76
C SER A 102 29.88 -4.13 0.49
N ALA A 103 29.42 -3.64 -0.65
CA ALA A 103 30.13 -3.74 -1.91
C ALA A 103 31.44 -2.93 -1.88
N LEU A 104 31.38 -1.68 -1.42
CA LEU A 104 32.58 -0.82 -1.30
C LEU A 104 33.60 -1.38 -0.31
N LYS A 105 33.15 -1.92 0.83
CA LYS A 105 34.08 -2.55 1.81
C LYS A 105 34.85 -3.73 1.23
N LYS A 106 34.28 -4.48 0.28
CA LYS A 106 34.99 -5.60 -0.38
C LYS A 106 36.11 -5.12 -1.33
N THR A 107 36.07 -3.87 -1.76
CA THR A 107 37.10 -3.27 -2.64
C THR A 107 38.21 -2.62 -1.85
N LEU A 108 38.10 -2.45 -0.53
CA LEU A 108 39.17 -1.94 0.30
C LEU A 108 40.30 -2.95 0.37
N PRO A 109 41.58 -2.49 0.32
CA PRO A 109 42.74 -3.33 0.61
C PRO A 109 42.72 -3.79 2.07
N ASP A 110 43.50 -4.83 2.38
CA ASP A 110 43.70 -5.26 3.76
C ASP A 110 44.36 -4.12 4.58
N LEU A 111 43.68 -3.74 5.65
CA LEU A 111 44.12 -2.67 6.54
C LEU A 111 45.09 -3.17 7.64
N GLY A 112 45.43 -4.47 7.66
CA GLY A 112 46.37 -5.03 8.65
C GLY A 112 45.90 -4.89 10.10
N GLY A 113 44.58 -4.84 10.34
CA GLY A 113 43.98 -4.63 11.67
C GLY A 113 43.79 -3.17 12.06
N ALA A 114 44.16 -2.20 11.23
CA ALA A 114 43.89 -0.78 11.46
C ALA A 114 42.37 -0.48 11.29
N SER A 115 41.86 0.49 12.05
CA SER A 115 40.44 0.87 12.03
C SER A 115 40.10 1.77 10.85
N THR A 116 41.06 2.54 10.34
CA THR A 116 40.88 3.46 9.21
C THR A 116 42.03 3.29 8.19
N VAL A 117 41.77 3.72 6.97
CA VAL A 117 42.78 3.76 5.91
C VAL A 117 43.94 4.70 6.31
N ALA A 118 43.68 5.79 7.02
CA ALA A 118 44.68 6.72 7.50
C ALA A 118 45.61 6.06 8.53
N ASP A 119 45.05 5.28 9.47
CA ASP A 119 45.85 4.53 10.45
C ASP A 119 46.72 3.44 9.77
N ALA A 120 46.14 2.75 8.78
CA ALA A 120 46.87 1.75 7.99
C ALA A 120 48.03 2.37 7.22
N ILE A 121 47.85 3.57 6.62
CA ILE A 121 48.93 4.32 5.94
C ILE A 121 50.01 4.72 6.95
N ALA A 122 49.62 5.21 8.13
CA ALA A 122 50.57 5.58 9.17
C ALA A 122 51.41 4.38 9.63
N ALA A 123 50.77 3.23 9.88
CA ALA A 123 51.43 2.00 10.25
C ALA A 123 52.39 1.47 9.14
N ALA A 124 51.94 1.50 7.88
CA ALA A 124 52.77 1.07 6.75
C ALA A 124 54.00 1.96 6.52
N LYS A 125 53.89 3.26 6.82
CA LYS A 125 55.04 4.20 6.75
C LYS A 125 56.00 4.06 7.92
N ALA A 126 55.53 3.62 9.09
CA ALA A 126 56.35 3.43 10.30
C ALA A 126 57.02 2.05 10.35
N ALA A 127 56.76 1.15 9.42
CA ALA A 127 57.39 -0.15 9.35
C ALA A 127 58.90 -0.03 9.03
N GLU A 128 59.73 -0.94 9.54
CA GLU A 128 61.19 -0.96 9.29
C GLU A 128 61.53 -1.02 7.79
N THR A 129 60.66 -1.66 7.00
CA THR A 129 60.77 -1.72 5.53
C THR A 129 59.44 -1.26 4.92
N PRO A 130 59.28 0.05 4.64
CA PRO A 130 58.05 0.58 4.08
C PRO A 130 57.76 0.01 2.68
N ASP A 131 56.56 -0.61 2.51
CA ASP A 131 56.12 -1.05 1.19
C ASP A 131 55.37 0.10 0.49
N ASN A 132 56.07 0.73 -0.45
CA ASN A 132 55.54 1.85 -1.23
C ASN A 132 54.35 1.44 -2.12
N ALA A 133 54.29 0.16 -2.57
CA ALA A 133 53.16 -0.33 -3.37
C ALA A 133 51.91 -0.45 -2.52
N LEU A 134 52.04 -0.94 -1.29
CA LEU A 134 50.93 -0.99 -0.33
C LEU A 134 50.48 0.42 0.05
N ILE A 135 51.40 1.32 0.35
CA ILE A 135 51.08 2.73 0.70
C ILE A 135 50.30 3.40 -0.44
N SER A 136 50.70 3.20 -1.70
CA SER A 136 50.02 3.76 -2.85
C SER A 136 48.57 3.19 -2.99
N LYS A 137 48.37 1.88 -2.77
CA LYS A 137 47.06 1.25 -2.77
C LYS A 137 46.17 1.79 -1.65
N LEU A 138 46.70 1.97 -0.45
CA LEU A 138 45.97 2.54 0.68
C LEU A 138 45.59 4.01 0.43
N GLN A 139 46.52 4.80 -0.18
CA GLN A 139 46.20 6.18 -0.55
C GLN A 139 45.06 6.26 -1.58
N ALA A 140 45.05 5.36 -2.57
CA ALA A 140 43.94 5.27 -3.52
C ALA A 140 42.58 4.85 -2.83
N ALA A 141 42.67 4.07 -1.77
CA ALA A 141 41.48 3.63 -1.01
C ALA A 141 40.89 4.72 -0.11
N THR A 142 41.55 5.84 0.10
CA THR A 142 41.04 6.95 0.94
C THR A 142 39.72 7.51 0.41
N SER A 143 39.56 7.58 -0.93
CA SER A 143 38.28 8.02 -1.54
C SER A 143 37.14 7.05 -1.29
N ILE A 144 37.43 5.74 -1.32
CA ILE A 144 36.45 4.68 -1.05
C ILE A 144 36.00 4.75 0.42
N GLU A 145 36.94 4.92 1.35
CA GLU A 145 36.62 5.07 2.77
C GLU A 145 35.72 6.30 3.01
N LYS A 146 36.01 7.42 2.38
CA LYS A 146 35.19 8.64 2.46
C LYS A 146 33.78 8.38 1.94
N GLU A 147 33.64 7.71 0.80
CA GLU A 147 32.34 7.36 0.26
C GLU A 147 31.54 6.45 1.21
N ILE A 148 32.22 5.46 1.83
CA ILE A 148 31.58 4.62 2.86
C ILE A 148 31.07 5.45 4.05
N GLN A 149 31.85 6.43 4.51
CA GLN A 149 31.46 7.31 5.61
C GLN A 149 30.27 8.20 5.24
N GLU A 150 30.24 8.73 4.02
CA GLU A 150 29.11 9.52 3.50
C GLU A 150 27.85 8.68 3.43
N LEU A 151 27.92 7.46 2.89
CA LEU A 151 26.79 6.52 2.85
C LEU A 151 26.31 6.10 4.25
N GLN A 152 27.22 5.91 5.20
CA GLN A 152 26.85 5.63 6.59
C GLN A 152 26.11 6.80 7.23
N ALA A 153 26.56 8.03 6.98
CA ALA A 153 25.90 9.24 7.45
C ALA A 153 24.49 9.40 6.83
N GLU A 154 24.36 9.20 5.51
CA GLU A 154 23.08 9.19 4.81
C GLU A 154 22.13 8.15 5.39
N ARG A 155 22.61 6.90 5.60
CA ARG A 155 21.81 5.83 6.19
C ARG A 155 21.30 6.19 7.58
N LYS A 156 22.15 6.82 8.41
CA LYS A 156 21.76 7.28 9.74
C LYS A 156 20.69 8.36 9.66
N GLN A 157 20.87 9.37 8.80
CA GLN A 157 19.88 10.43 8.60
C GLN A 157 18.51 9.88 8.14
N LEU A 158 18.51 8.89 7.24
CA LEU A 158 17.30 8.21 6.79
C LEU A 158 16.67 7.40 7.94
N ALA A 159 17.48 6.72 8.77
CA ALA A 159 16.97 5.97 9.92
C ALA A 159 16.29 6.89 10.93
N ASP A 160 16.88 8.05 11.22
CA ASP A 160 16.33 9.04 12.16
C ASP A 160 14.99 9.62 11.67
N LYS A 161 14.76 9.70 10.35
CA LYS A 161 13.47 10.11 9.78
C LYS A 161 12.36 9.07 10.00
N GLY A 162 12.68 7.81 10.26
CA GLY A 162 11.73 6.71 10.42
C GLY A 162 10.82 6.47 9.21
N PRO A 163 11.33 6.38 7.97
CA PRO A 163 10.51 6.35 6.77
C PRO A 163 9.65 5.09 6.68
N ARG A 164 10.11 3.96 7.24
CA ARG A 164 9.36 2.70 7.27
C ARG A 164 8.02 2.84 7.98
N ASP A 165 8.05 3.31 9.22
CA ASP A 165 6.87 3.33 10.08
C ASP A 165 5.90 4.43 9.62
N LYS A 166 6.43 5.56 9.15
CA LYS A 166 5.64 6.63 8.55
C LYS A 166 4.97 6.18 7.25
N HIS A 167 5.70 5.48 6.35
CA HIS A 167 5.14 4.92 5.12
C HIS A 167 4.01 3.94 5.43
N TYR A 168 4.22 3.03 6.39
CA TYR A 168 3.20 2.06 6.80
C TYR A 168 1.96 2.75 7.38
N GLY A 169 2.15 3.67 8.32
CA GLY A 169 1.04 4.40 8.95
C GLY A 169 0.25 5.25 7.94
N GLN A 170 0.93 6.03 7.10
CA GLN A 170 0.27 6.81 6.05
C GLN A 170 -0.41 5.93 5.01
N GLY A 171 0.22 4.80 4.62
CA GLY A 171 -0.36 3.84 3.70
C GLY A 171 -1.64 3.19 4.24
N ALA A 172 -1.69 2.88 5.54
CA ALA A 172 -2.89 2.35 6.18
C ALA A 172 -4.04 3.37 6.17
N TRP A 173 -3.77 4.63 6.53
CA TRP A 173 -4.75 5.71 6.46
C TRP A 173 -5.21 5.97 5.02
N LEU A 174 -4.30 5.95 4.06
CA LEU A 174 -4.62 6.10 2.64
C LEU A 174 -5.58 5.00 2.15
N ALA A 175 -5.29 3.74 2.49
CA ALA A 175 -6.13 2.61 2.11
C ALA A 175 -7.53 2.71 2.74
N LEU A 176 -7.61 3.07 4.02
CA LEU A 176 -8.88 3.20 4.74
C LEU A 176 -9.69 4.41 4.25
N LEU A 177 -9.14 5.61 4.41
CA LEU A 177 -9.88 6.84 4.12
C LEU A 177 -10.06 7.06 2.62
N GLY A 178 -9.04 6.71 1.82
CA GLY A 178 -9.12 6.80 0.37
C GLY A 178 -10.23 5.92 -0.19
N THR A 179 -10.34 4.68 0.28
CA THR A 179 -11.44 3.78 -0.11
C THR A 179 -12.79 4.31 0.38
N TRP A 180 -12.86 4.80 1.63
CA TRP A 180 -14.08 5.39 2.16
C TRP A 180 -14.61 6.54 1.30
N PHE A 181 -13.74 7.52 0.98
CA PHE A 181 -14.15 8.67 0.16
C PHE A 181 -14.37 8.32 -1.32
N ALA A 182 -13.71 7.27 -1.84
CA ALA A 182 -14.00 6.76 -3.18
C ALA A 182 -15.41 6.14 -3.26
N ILE A 183 -15.93 5.59 -2.16
CA ILE A 183 -17.30 5.06 -2.06
C ILE A 183 -18.30 6.20 -1.78
N GLU A 184 -17.93 7.14 -0.90
CA GLU A 184 -18.76 8.28 -0.51
C GLU A 184 -19.18 9.10 -1.74
N GLY A 185 -18.27 9.40 -2.67
CA GLY A 185 -18.59 10.19 -3.87
C GLY A 185 -19.74 9.65 -4.71
N PRO A 186 -19.73 8.38 -5.15
CA PRO A 186 -20.85 7.75 -5.82
C PRO A 186 -22.12 7.71 -4.98
N LEU A 187 -22.04 7.42 -3.67
CA LEU A 187 -23.19 7.42 -2.78
C LEU A 187 -23.83 8.80 -2.66
N ASN A 188 -23.03 9.84 -2.50
CA ASN A 188 -23.48 11.22 -2.46
C ASN A 188 -24.17 11.62 -3.79
N THR A 189 -23.58 11.25 -4.92
CA THR A 189 -24.18 11.47 -6.24
C THR A 189 -25.53 10.76 -6.37
N TYR A 190 -25.60 9.50 -5.95
CA TYR A 190 -26.86 8.73 -6.02
C TYR A 190 -27.95 9.31 -5.11
N ALA A 191 -27.59 9.69 -3.89
CA ALA A 191 -28.53 10.30 -2.95
C ALA A 191 -29.16 11.59 -3.49
N ARG A 192 -28.39 12.39 -4.25
CA ARG A 192 -28.86 13.66 -4.82
C ARG A 192 -29.62 13.52 -6.13
N ALA A 193 -29.12 12.66 -7.03
CA ALA A 193 -29.61 12.57 -8.40
C ALA A 193 -30.54 11.38 -8.64
N GLY A 194 -30.67 10.47 -7.66
CA GLY A 194 -31.43 9.21 -7.80
C GLY A 194 -30.82 8.22 -8.80
N LYS A 195 -29.62 8.56 -9.34
CA LYS A 195 -28.90 7.72 -10.32
C LYS A 195 -27.40 8.01 -10.28
N LEU A 196 -26.61 7.05 -10.73
CA LEU A 196 -25.19 7.26 -11.02
C LEU A 196 -25.02 7.74 -12.46
N PHE A 197 -23.96 8.51 -12.68
CA PHE A 197 -23.55 8.94 -14.02
C PHE A 197 -22.29 8.15 -14.41
N PRO A 198 -22.44 7.00 -15.09
CA PRO A 198 -21.32 6.20 -15.51
C PRO A 198 -20.45 7.00 -16.49
N GLY A 199 -19.19 7.16 -16.14
CA GLY A 199 -18.24 7.95 -16.92
C GLY A 199 -16.80 7.70 -16.48
N PRO A 200 -15.83 8.30 -17.18
CA PRO A 200 -14.40 8.06 -16.93
C PRO A 200 -13.99 8.29 -15.48
N HIS A 201 -14.58 9.29 -14.81
CA HIS A 201 -14.29 9.59 -13.41
C HIS A 201 -14.70 8.45 -12.47
N LEU A 202 -15.91 7.91 -12.62
CA LEU A 202 -16.40 6.80 -11.80
C LEU A 202 -15.57 5.53 -12.00
N TYR A 203 -15.28 5.16 -13.25
CA TYR A 203 -14.52 3.94 -13.54
C TYR A 203 -13.06 4.05 -13.11
N ALA A 204 -12.43 5.20 -13.30
CA ALA A 204 -11.06 5.43 -12.85
C ALA A 204 -10.97 5.46 -11.32
N GLY A 205 -12.00 5.96 -10.63
CA GLY A 205 -12.10 5.89 -9.16
C GLY A 205 -12.17 4.45 -8.66
N ALA A 206 -13.00 3.61 -9.28
CA ALA A 206 -13.04 2.18 -8.97
C ALA A 206 -11.69 1.49 -9.25
N GLY A 207 -11.05 1.82 -10.38
CA GLY A 207 -9.71 1.33 -10.72
C GLY A 207 -8.64 1.71 -9.68
N LEU A 208 -8.72 2.93 -9.15
CA LEU A 208 -7.82 3.40 -8.09
C LEU A 208 -7.95 2.56 -6.81
N VAL A 209 -9.18 2.25 -6.38
CA VAL A 209 -9.43 1.37 -5.23
C VAL A 209 -8.87 -0.03 -5.48
N CYS A 210 -9.05 -0.59 -6.69
CA CYS A 210 -8.46 -1.88 -7.06
C CYS A 210 -6.92 -1.86 -6.99
N LEU A 211 -6.27 -0.77 -7.42
CA LEU A 211 -4.81 -0.63 -7.33
C LEU A 211 -4.33 -0.51 -5.89
N TRP A 212 -5.05 0.19 -5.00
CA TRP A 212 -4.74 0.20 -3.57
C TRP A 212 -4.89 -1.19 -2.94
N ALA A 213 -5.97 -1.90 -3.25
CA ALA A 213 -6.16 -3.27 -2.77
C ALA A 213 -5.03 -4.20 -3.24
N LEU A 214 -4.62 -4.09 -4.52
CA LEU A 214 -3.50 -4.84 -5.07
C LEU A 214 -2.18 -4.50 -4.36
N ALA A 215 -1.90 -3.20 -4.13
CA ALA A 215 -0.71 -2.76 -3.43
C ALA A 215 -0.65 -3.32 -1.99
N VAL A 216 -1.77 -3.29 -1.26
CA VAL A 216 -1.87 -3.83 0.11
C VAL A 216 -1.73 -5.35 0.11
N SER A 217 -2.35 -6.07 -0.84
CA SER A 217 -2.28 -7.53 -0.94
C SER A 217 -0.86 -8.06 -1.19
N ALA A 218 0.02 -7.26 -1.78
CA ALA A 218 1.42 -7.62 -2.01
C ALA A 218 2.28 -7.61 -0.73
N ILE A 219 1.89 -6.87 0.32
CA ILE A 219 2.69 -6.63 1.53
C ILE A 219 3.15 -7.93 2.21
N PRO A 220 2.30 -8.95 2.47
CA PRO A 220 2.74 -10.17 3.16
C PRO A 220 3.86 -10.91 2.43
N GLN A 221 3.84 -10.92 1.09
CA GLN A 221 4.89 -11.55 0.29
C GLN A 221 6.16 -10.70 0.26
N MET A 222 6.03 -9.37 0.23
CA MET A 222 7.18 -8.45 0.36
C MET A 222 7.93 -8.64 1.68
N GLN A 223 7.20 -8.86 2.78
CA GLN A 223 7.79 -9.13 4.10
C GLN A 223 8.57 -10.45 4.14
N LYS A 224 8.21 -11.42 3.28
CA LYS A 224 8.96 -12.67 3.08
C LYS A 224 10.14 -12.53 2.11
N GLY A 225 10.44 -11.33 1.64
CA GLY A 225 11.56 -11.08 0.72
C GLY A 225 11.24 -11.28 -0.76
N ASN A 226 9.97 -11.42 -1.16
CA ASN A 226 9.59 -11.61 -2.56
C ASN A 226 9.71 -10.29 -3.34
N ASP A 227 10.66 -10.23 -4.27
CA ASP A 227 10.90 -9.04 -5.09
C ASP A 227 9.79 -8.79 -6.12
N THR A 228 9.18 -9.84 -6.67
CA THR A 228 8.05 -9.69 -7.60
C THR A 228 6.89 -8.99 -6.89
N ALA A 229 6.55 -9.37 -5.66
CA ALA A 229 5.52 -8.70 -4.88
C ALA A 229 5.88 -7.22 -4.62
N ARG A 230 7.16 -6.91 -4.45
CA ARG A 230 7.65 -5.54 -4.31
C ARG A 230 7.46 -4.72 -5.58
N TYR A 231 7.74 -5.30 -6.75
CA TYR A 231 7.48 -4.63 -8.03
C TYR A 231 5.99 -4.43 -8.28
N VAL A 232 5.15 -5.40 -7.91
CA VAL A 232 3.68 -5.27 -7.97
C VAL A 232 3.21 -4.12 -7.07
N HIS A 233 3.69 -4.04 -5.83
CA HIS A 233 3.36 -2.96 -4.91
C HIS A 233 3.75 -1.58 -5.47
N ILE A 234 4.96 -1.44 -5.97
CA ILE A 234 5.46 -0.19 -6.55
C ILE A 234 4.66 0.17 -7.81
N GLY A 235 4.47 -0.78 -8.72
CA GLY A 235 3.74 -0.57 -9.97
C GLY A 235 2.29 -0.18 -9.74
N ALA A 236 1.60 -0.85 -8.80
CA ALA A 236 0.23 -0.52 -8.43
C ALA A 236 0.12 0.91 -7.87
N ASN A 237 1.07 1.35 -7.04
CA ASN A 237 1.09 2.72 -6.51
C ASN A 237 1.42 3.77 -7.57
N ILE A 238 2.36 3.50 -8.48
CA ILE A 238 2.65 4.41 -9.62
C ILE A 238 1.42 4.55 -10.51
N GLY A 239 0.78 3.42 -10.87
CA GLY A 239 -0.48 3.42 -11.62
C GLY A 239 -1.59 4.16 -10.88
N GLY A 240 -1.66 3.97 -9.54
CA GLY A 240 -2.59 4.67 -8.67
C GLY A 240 -2.40 6.19 -8.71
N ILE A 241 -1.18 6.70 -8.62
CA ILE A 241 -0.88 8.14 -8.73
C ILE A 241 -1.27 8.68 -10.11
N ALA A 242 -1.00 7.94 -11.18
CA ALA A 242 -1.39 8.33 -12.53
C ALA A 242 -2.93 8.40 -12.68
N LEU A 243 -3.66 7.41 -12.14
CA LEU A 243 -5.13 7.46 -12.10
C LEU A 243 -5.64 8.60 -11.22
N PHE A 244 -4.97 8.91 -10.13
CA PHE A 244 -5.34 10.04 -9.28
C PHE A 244 -5.20 11.37 -10.02
N ALA A 245 -4.11 11.57 -10.75
CA ALA A 245 -3.93 12.74 -11.61
C ALA A 245 -5.06 12.84 -12.65
N TRP A 246 -5.44 11.69 -13.25
CA TRP A 246 -6.59 11.62 -14.16
C TRP A 246 -7.91 11.97 -13.44
N GLN A 247 -8.09 11.53 -12.20
CA GLN A 247 -9.28 11.86 -11.37
C GLN A 247 -9.41 13.36 -11.14
N VAL A 248 -8.32 14.07 -10.89
CA VAL A 248 -8.34 15.54 -10.80
C VAL A 248 -8.85 16.14 -12.10
N LYS A 249 -8.27 15.76 -13.25
CA LYS A 249 -8.67 16.26 -14.55
C LYS A 249 -10.15 16.00 -14.87
N SER A 250 -10.62 14.78 -14.61
CA SER A 250 -12.00 14.37 -14.90
C SER A 250 -13.00 14.89 -13.84
N GLY A 251 -12.55 15.19 -12.63
CA GLY A 251 -13.37 15.68 -11.54
C GLY A 251 -13.63 17.19 -11.57
N ILE A 252 -12.72 18.00 -12.13
CA ILE A 252 -12.89 19.45 -12.20
C ILE A 252 -14.22 19.87 -12.87
N PRO A 253 -14.62 19.33 -14.02
CA PRO A 253 -15.92 19.68 -14.61
C PRO A 253 -17.11 19.29 -13.72
N ILE A 254 -16.99 18.20 -12.94
CA ILE A 254 -18.01 17.78 -11.98
C ILE A 254 -18.07 18.76 -10.80
N LEU A 255 -16.91 19.16 -10.28
CA LEU A 255 -16.80 20.15 -9.20
C LEU A 255 -17.43 21.48 -9.59
N LEU A 256 -17.16 21.97 -10.80
CA LEU A 256 -17.76 23.23 -11.30
C LEU A 256 -19.28 23.15 -11.36
N LYS A 257 -19.85 22.02 -11.84
CA LYS A 257 -21.31 21.78 -11.81
C LYS A 257 -21.84 21.75 -10.39
N VAL A 258 -21.13 21.12 -9.44
CA VAL A 258 -21.53 21.12 -8.03
C VAL A 258 -21.60 22.53 -7.50
N ILE A 259 -20.63 23.39 -7.78
CA ILE A 259 -20.62 24.79 -7.35
C ILE A 259 -21.77 25.57 -7.99
N GLU A 260 -22.06 25.31 -9.26
CA GLU A 260 -23.13 26.00 -10.00
C GLU A 260 -24.53 25.61 -9.47
N PHE A 261 -24.79 24.31 -9.25
CA PHE A 261 -26.13 23.80 -8.96
C PHE A 261 -26.42 23.61 -7.48
N THR A 262 -25.47 23.89 -6.58
CA THR A 262 -25.69 23.79 -5.12
C THR A 262 -25.60 25.15 -4.45
N LYS A 263 -26.30 25.29 -3.31
CA LYS A 263 -26.28 26.48 -2.45
C LYS A 263 -25.71 26.12 -1.08
N TRP A 264 -25.18 27.13 -0.38
CA TRP A 264 -24.80 26.97 1.02
C TRP A 264 -26.05 26.77 1.89
N PRO A 265 -26.00 26.00 3.02
CA PRO A 265 -24.83 25.54 3.75
C PRO A 265 -23.95 24.51 3.02
#